data_8bec4f9d239189fcdcf14e492759a168
#
_entry.id   8bec4f9d239189fcdcf14e492759a168
#
_cell.length_a   1.000
_cell.length_b   1.000
_cell.length_c   1.000
_cell.angle_alpha   90.00
_cell.angle_beta   90.00
_cell.angle_gamma   90.00
#
_symmetry.space_group_name_H-M   'P 1'
#
loop_
_entity.id
_entity.type
_entity.pdbx_description
1 polymer ?
#
loop_
_entity_poly.entity_id
_entity_poly.type
_entity_poly.pdbx_seq_one_letter_code
_entity_poly.pdbx_strand_id
1 'polypeptide(L)'
;MVRIETGIIYLFNLLKKREMKFVTNRTIILKSFIAAIAILGIKNFVFKHLSLYGQDFHDLIELADISIIFTGAFFVFGLLLAATMTDFKESEKIPGEIASNLEAIKDWIYLAFRAPRTGTSDLCKEELNSIFLREQMIAITNGIVGWINSNEKDSNVIFPLIRKSNEIAYYFAERGVDKEAIKGIQENTNAMRKQLTRAYSISRNNFIKPAYTLLHSILFIVMSLLLITKFKSPSADYLVTSAITFLFCYLYLLISGLDDPFDIFNGDTNVDLKPIDRFRQRLLSDFLV
;
A
#
# COMPACT_ATOMS: atom_id res chain seq x y z
N MET A 1 -12.81 5.01 34.44
CA MET A 1 -13.70 5.44 33.35
C MET A 1 -12.97 5.62 32.00
N VAL A 2 -11.75 6.13 31.98
CA VAL A 2 -10.92 6.34 30.75
C VAL A 2 -10.53 5.03 30.01
N ARG A 3 -10.49 3.88 30.69
CA ARG A 3 -10.08 2.59 30.11
C ARG A 3 -11.13 1.90 29.24
N ILE A 4 -12.39 2.28 29.37
CA ILE A 4 -13.51 1.66 28.62
C ILE A 4 -13.71 2.39 27.28
N GLU A 5 -13.52 3.70 27.24
CA GLU A 5 -13.65 4.49 26.00
C GLU A 5 -12.57 4.16 24.98
N THR A 6 -11.31 3.94 25.40
CA THR A 6 -10.24 3.52 24.50
C THR A 6 -10.48 2.14 23.87
N GLY A 7 -11.09 1.21 24.61
CA GLY A 7 -11.45 -0.11 24.10
C GLY A 7 -12.56 -0.07 23.03
N ILE A 8 -13.56 0.76 23.24
CA ILE A 8 -14.71 0.91 22.33
C ILE A 8 -14.29 1.61 21.03
N ILE A 9 -13.46 2.65 21.11
CA ILE A 9 -12.90 3.34 19.94
C ILE A 9 -12.00 2.39 19.13
N TYR A 10 -11.24 1.55 19.82
CA TYR A 10 -10.37 0.55 19.18
C TYR A 10 -11.19 -0.53 18.46
N LEU A 11 -12.25 -1.03 19.09
CA LEU A 11 -13.18 -2.01 18.51
C LEU A 11 -13.93 -1.44 17.31
N PHE A 12 -14.37 -0.18 17.41
CA PHE A 12 -15.08 0.52 16.34
C PHE A 12 -14.16 0.77 15.13
N ASN A 13 -12.88 1.12 15.36
CA ASN A 13 -11.89 1.27 14.30
C ASN A 13 -11.50 -0.08 13.67
N LEU A 14 -11.46 -1.16 14.44
CA LEU A 14 -11.20 -2.52 13.93
C LEU A 14 -12.35 -3.03 13.06
N LEU A 15 -13.58 -2.81 13.48
CA LEU A 15 -14.78 -3.18 12.73
C LEU A 15 -14.90 -2.33 11.45
N LYS A 16 -14.66 -1.02 11.54
CA LYS A 16 -14.65 -0.10 10.40
C LYS A 16 -13.55 -0.46 9.38
N LYS A 17 -12.37 -0.91 9.85
CA LYS A 17 -11.24 -1.32 8.99
C LYS A 17 -11.52 -2.67 8.30
N ARG A 18 -12.25 -3.59 8.95
CA ARG A 18 -12.64 -4.88 8.36
C ARG A 18 -13.77 -4.70 7.33
N GLU A 19 -14.70 -3.80 7.58
CA GLU A 19 -15.74 -3.45 6.63
C GLU A 19 -15.17 -2.68 5.43
N MET A 20 -14.20 -1.79 5.61
CA MET A 20 -13.57 -1.07 4.50
C MET A 20 -12.87 -2.00 3.51
N LYS A 21 -12.08 -3.00 3.95
CA LYS A 21 -11.44 -3.97 3.02
C LYS A 21 -12.48 -4.76 2.19
N PHE A 22 -13.64 -5.05 2.75
CA PHE A 22 -14.70 -5.76 2.06
C PHE A 22 -15.52 -4.83 1.14
N VAL A 23 -15.70 -3.57 1.54
CA VAL A 23 -16.37 -2.51 0.77
C VAL A 23 -15.56 -2.17 -0.48
N THR A 24 -14.25 -2.14 -0.39
CA THR A 24 -13.31 -1.77 -1.45
C THR A 24 -13.40 -2.67 -2.68
N ASN A 25 -13.35 -4.00 -2.51
CA ASN A 25 -13.53 -4.94 -3.63
C ASN A 25 -14.93 -4.82 -4.25
N ARG A 26 -15.96 -4.57 -3.43
CA ARG A 26 -17.32 -4.31 -3.93
C ARG A 26 -17.41 -3.00 -4.70
N THR A 27 -16.66 -1.99 -4.31
CA THR A 27 -16.67 -0.68 -4.98
C THR A 27 -16.06 -0.76 -6.37
N ILE A 28 -14.95 -1.47 -6.55
CA ILE A 28 -14.33 -1.71 -7.86
C ILE A 28 -15.29 -2.47 -8.77
N ILE A 29 -15.88 -3.57 -8.27
CA ILE A 29 -16.85 -4.36 -9.01
C ILE A 29 -18.07 -3.51 -9.40
N LEU A 30 -18.61 -2.73 -8.46
CA LEU A 30 -19.78 -1.88 -8.71
C LEU A 30 -19.48 -0.79 -9.74
N LYS A 31 -18.35 -0.11 -9.63
CA LYS A 31 -17.90 0.90 -10.61
C LYS A 31 -17.75 0.29 -12.01
N SER A 32 -17.14 -0.92 -12.10
CA SER A 32 -16.98 -1.63 -13.38
C SER A 32 -18.34 -2.05 -13.98
N PHE A 33 -19.28 -2.44 -13.12
CA PHE A 33 -20.65 -2.79 -13.56
C PHE A 33 -21.41 -1.55 -14.07
N ILE A 34 -21.29 -0.43 -13.38
CA ILE A 34 -21.88 0.85 -13.80
C ILE A 34 -21.28 1.28 -15.15
N ALA A 35 -19.97 1.14 -15.33
CA ALA A 35 -19.31 1.45 -16.59
C ALA A 35 -19.84 0.56 -17.74
N ALA A 36 -20.02 -0.74 -17.48
CA ALA A 36 -20.58 -1.65 -18.48
C ALA A 36 -22.02 -1.27 -18.89
N ILE A 37 -22.87 -0.92 -17.93
CA ILE A 37 -24.24 -0.46 -18.19
C ILE A 37 -24.20 0.88 -18.97
N ALA A 38 -23.32 1.80 -18.61
CA ALA A 38 -23.18 3.09 -19.31
C ALA A 38 -22.76 2.90 -20.78
N ILE A 39 -21.78 2.04 -21.05
CA ILE A 39 -21.33 1.74 -22.43
C ILE A 39 -22.45 1.09 -23.23
N LEU A 40 -23.21 0.15 -22.64
CA LEU A 40 -24.39 -0.44 -23.30
C LEU A 40 -25.46 0.63 -23.63
N GLY A 41 -25.71 1.55 -22.69
CA GLY A 41 -26.64 2.66 -22.89
C GLY A 41 -26.19 3.57 -24.03
N ILE A 42 -24.90 3.94 -24.06
CA ILE A 42 -24.30 4.75 -25.14
C ILE A 42 -24.40 4.02 -26.48
N LYS A 43 -24.06 2.72 -26.51
CA LYS A 43 -24.14 1.88 -27.70
C LYS A 43 -25.55 1.86 -28.27
N ASN A 44 -26.55 1.61 -27.45
CA ASN A 44 -27.95 1.63 -27.87
C ASN A 44 -28.39 3.01 -28.37
N PHE A 45 -27.93 4.10 -27.73
CA PHE A 45 -28.22 5.45 -28.14
C PHE A 45 -27.60 5.76 -29.51
N VAL A 46 -26.31 5.40 -29.69
CA VAL A 46 -25.58 5.57 -30.94
C VAL A 46 -26.25 4.81 -32.07
N PHE A 47 -26.65 3.54 -31.86
CA PHE A 47 -27.34 2.74 -32.87
C PHE A 47 -28.69 3.31 -33.25
N LYS A 48 -29.42 3.87 -32.29
CA LYS A 48 -30.78 4.38 -32.53
C LYS A 48 -30.81 5.77 -33.22
N HIS A 49 -29.77 6.60 -33.02
CA HIS A 49 -29.81 8.00 -33.42
C HIS A 49 -28.71 8.42 -34.39
N LEU A 50 -27.65 7.62 -34.59
CA LEU A 50 -26.56 7.94 -35.50
C LEU A 50 -26.61 7.06 -36.77
N SER A 51 -27.50 7.33 -37.67
CA SER A 51 -27.35 6.90 -39.06
C SER A 51 -26.77 8.08 -39.85
N LEU A 52 -25.45 8.06 -40.06
CA LEU A 52 -24.77 9.04 -40.89
C LEU A 52 -24.71 8.50 -42.33
N TYR A 53 -25.25 9.28 -43.29
CA TYR A 53 -25.26 8.95 -44.71
C TYR A 53 -26.04 7.68 -45.14
N GLY A 54 -27.05 7.26 -44.37
CA GLY A 54 -27.87 6.09 -44.77
C GLY A 54 -27.18 4.73 -44.60
N GLN A 55 -26.02 4.71 -44.03
CA GLN A 55 -25.34 3.47 -43.57
C GLN A 55 -25.35 3.42 -42.06
N ASP A 56 -25.73 2.28 -41.52
CA ASP A 56 -25.71 2.03 -40.09
C ASP A 56 -24.23 1.91 -39.63
N PHE A 57 -23.80 2.76 -38.70
CA PHE A 57 -22.44 2.82 -38.19
C PHE A 57 -21.96 1.49 -37.58
N HIS A 58 -22.88 0.59 -37.21
CA HIS A 58 -22.63 -0.72 -36.65
C HIS A 58 -22.27 -1.83 -37.64
N ASP A 59 -22.33 -1.52 -38.96
CA ASP A 59 -21.98 -2.48 -40.01
C ASP A 59 -20.51 -2.36 -40.49
N LEU A 60 -19.73 -1.47 -39.86
CA LEU A 60 -18.40 -1.11 -40.36
C LEU A 60 -17.32 -2.13 -39.99
N ILE A 61 -17.41 -2.82 -38.83
CA ILE A 61 -16.33 -3.68 -38.31
C ILE A 61 -16.91 -4.93 -37.70
N GLU A 62 -16.42 -6.09 -38.12
CA GLU A 62 -16.74 -7.35 -37.47
C GLU A 62 -15.85 -7.60 -36.24
N LEU A 63 -16.36 -8.37 -35.24
CA LEU A 63 -15.60 -8.73 -34.06
C LEU A 63 -14.30 -9.46 -34.41
N ALA A 64 -14.28 -10.23 -35.50
CA ALA A 64 -13.11 -10.95 -35.97
C ALA A 64 -11.94 -10.02 -36.31
N ASP A 65 -12.22 -8.86 -36.90
CA ASP A 65 -11.21 -7.89 -37.36
C ASP A 65 -10.51 -7.20 -36.20
N ILE A 66 -11.21 -7.02 -35.08
CA ILE A 66 -10.68 -6.32 -33.91
C ILE A 66 -10.18 -7.26 -32.79
N SER A 67 -10.37 -8.56 -32.96
CA SER A 67 -9.97 -9.56 -31.94
C SER A 67 -8.48 -9.50 -31.60
N ILE A 68 -7.62 -9.21 -32.57
CA ILE A 68 -6.17 -9.05 -32.37
C ILE A 68 -5.86 -7.81 -31.50
N ILE A 69 -6.63 -6.73 -31.64
CA ILE A 69 -6.46 -5.50 -30.85
C ILE A 69 -6.85 -5.78 -29.39
N PHE A 70 -7.96 -6.48 -29.15
CA PHE A 70 -8.38 -6.89 -27.81
C PHE A 70 -7.36 -7.81 -27.17
N THR A 71 -6.82 -8.77 -27.90
CA THR A 71 -5.77 -9.66 -27.38
C THR A 71 -4.51 -8.88 -27.00
N GLY A 72 -4.08 -7.95 -27.84
CA GLY A 72 -2.95 -7.07 -27.54
C GLY A 72 -3.21 -6.17 -26.31
N ALA A 73 -4.41 -5.61 -26.23
CA ALA A 73 -4.83 -4.80 -25.08
C ALA A 73 -4.81 -5.62 -23.78
N PHE A 74 -5.37 -6.82 -23.76
CA PHE A 74 -5.33 -7.72 -22.60
C PHE A 74 -3.91 -8.07 -22.19
N PHE A 75 -3.04 -8.33 -23.17
CA PHE A 75 -1.64 -8.62 -22.91
C PHE A 75 -0.93 -7.46 -22.21
N VAL A 76 -1.13 -6.22 -22.70
CA VAL A 76 -0.53 -5.04 -22.07
C VAL A 76 -1.10 -4.82 -20.65
N PHE A 77 -2.41 -4.92 -20.44
CA PHE A 77 -3.01 -4.83 -19.12
C PHE A 77 -2.47 -5.92 -18.19
N GLY A 78 -2.30 -7.14 -18.67
CA GLY A 78 -1.74 -8.25 -17.90
C GLY A 78 -0.29 -8.00 -17.46
N LEU A 79 0.56 -7.47 -18.35
CA LEU A 79 1.93 -7.10 -18.02
C LEU A 79 1.99 -6.00 -16.96
N LEU A 80 1.17 -4.96 -17.10
CA LEU A 80 1.12 -3.85 -16.16
C LEU A 80 0.58 -4.29 -14.80
N LEU A 81 -0.44 -5.14 -14.79
CA LEU A 81 -0.96 -5.74 -13.55
C LEU A 81 0.11 -6.60 -12.86
N ALA A 82 0.85 -7.41 -13.60
CA ALA A 82 1.92 -8.23 -13.02
C ALA A 82 3.02 -7.38 -12.38
N ALA A 83 3.40 -6.27 -13.02
CA ALA A 83 4.37 -5.33 -12.47
C ALA A 83 3.86 -4.67 -11.17
N THR A 84 2.64 -4.09 -11.18
CA THR A 84 2.03 -3.48 -9.99
C THR A 84 1.82 -4.49 -8.86
N MET A 85 1.43 -5.72 -9.16
CA MET A 85 1.30 -6.81 -8.16
C MET A 85 2.64 -7.13 -7.50
N THR A 86 3.74 -7.07 -8.25
CA THR A 86 5.09 -7.33 -7.71
C THR A 86 5.48 -6.23 -6.73
N ASP A 87 5.30 -4.97 -7.09
CA ASP A 87 5.59 -3.81 -6.23
C ASP A 87 4.69 -3.80 -4.99
N PHE A 88 3.41 -4.15 -5.15
CA PHE A 88 2.48 -4.28 -4.03
C PHE A 88 2.91 -5.38 -3.04
N LYS A 89 3.29 -6.57 -3.53
CA LYS A 89 3.79 -7.67 -2.68
C LYS A 89 5.09 -7.32 -1.97
N GLU A 90 5.96 -6.54 -2.58
CA GLU A 90 7.16 -6.02 -1.92
C GLU A 90 6.77 -5.08 -0.78
N SER A 91 5.81 -4.18 -1.03
CA SER A 91 5.31 -3.23 -0.04
C SER A 91 4.64 -3.92 1.16
N GLU A 92 3.96 -5.06 0.96
CA GLU A 92 3.36 -5.84 2.05
C GLU A 92 4.39 -6.38 3.06
N LYS A 93 5.65 -6.58 2.66
CA LYS A 93 6.72 -7.06 3.55
C LYS A 93 7.26 -5.96 4.45
N ILE A 94 7.23 -4.71 4.02
CA ILE A 94 7.86 -3.57 4.69
C ILE A 94 7.43 -3.42 6.16
N PRO A 95 6.11 -3.46 6.52
CA PRO A 95 5.71 -3.36 7.93
C PRO A 95 6.21 -4.51 8.79
N GLY A 96 6.30 -5.72 8.25
CA GLY A 96 6.85 -6.89 8.94
C GLY A 96 8.35 -6.72 9.24
N GLU A 97 9.11 -6.24 8.25
CA GLU A 97 10.55 -6.02 8.40
C GLU A 97 10.84 -4.84 9.35
N ILE A 98 10.06 -3.76 9.31
CA ILE A 98 10.15 -2.66 10.29
C ILE A 98 9.89 -3.18 11.70
N ALA A 99 8.81 -3.96 11.90
CA ALA A 99 8.49 -4.54 13.20
C ALA A 99 9.60 -5.47 13.71
N SER A 100 10.17 -6.30 12.85
CA SER A 100 11.29 -7.19 13.18
C SER A 100 12.53 -6.40 13.60
N ASN A 101 12.88 -5.32 12.91
CA ASN A 101 14.01 -4.48 13.29
C ASN A 101 13.77 -3.75 14.63
N LEU A 102 12.54 -3.32 14.90
CA LEU A 102 12.17 -2.70 16.18
C LEU A 102 12.24 -3.72 17.34
N GLU A 103 11.78 -4.97 17.11
CA GLU A 103 11.96 -6.07 18.10
C GLU A 103 13.44 -6.33 18.35
N ALA A 104 14.25 -6.43 17.31
CA ALA A 104 15.70 -6.66 17.48
C ALA A 104 16.37 -5.52 18.26
N ILE A 105 15.99 -4.26 18.05
CA ILE A 105 16.49 -3.13 18.86
C ILE A 105 16.06 -3.31 20.32
N LYS A 106 14.81 -3.69 20.60
CA LYS A 106 14.32 -3.97 21.95
C LYS A 106 15.13 -5.11 22.61
N ASP A 107 15.43 -6.18 21.87
CA ASP A 107 16.21 -7.31 22.36
C ASP A 107 17.64 -6.90 22.71
N TRP A 108 18.28 -6.06 21.89
CA TRP A 108 19.59 -5.48 22.20
C TRP A 108 19.56 -4.59 23.45
N ILE A 109 18.50 -3.80 23.64
CA ILE A 109 18.27 -3.03 24.86
C ILE A 109 18.18 -3.98 26.05
N TYR A 110 17.39 -5.05 25.96
CA TYR A 110 17.25 -6.04 27.02
C TYR A 110 18.57 -6.72 27.38
N LEU A 111 19.36 -7.12 26.37
CA LEU A 111 20.67 -7.71 26.58
C LEU A 111 21.63 -6.74 27.27
N ALA A 112 21.61 -5.46 26.91
CA ALA A 112 22.44 -4.43 27.53
C ALA A 112 22.13 -4.23 29.02
N PHE A 113 20.90 -4.46 29.46
CA PHE A 113 20.56 -4.44 30.90
C PHE A 113 21.10 -5.65 31.66
N ARG A 114 21.27 -6.80 31.03
CA ARG A 114 21.71 -8.06 31.64
C ARG A 114 23.21 -8.33 31.52
N ALA A 115 23.87 -7.74 30.52
CA ALA A 115 25.29 -7.95 30.31
C ALA A 115 26.13 -7.28 31.41
N PRO A 116 27.20 -7.91 31.88
CA PRO A 116 28.15 -7.27 32.78
C PRO A 116 28.82 -6.11 32.06
N ARG A 117 28.83 -4.94 32.66
CA ARG A 117 29.46 -3.74 32.09
C ARG A 117 30.98 -3.87 32.16
N THR A 118 31.65 -3.81 31.01
CA THR A 118 33.11 -4.03 30.90
C THR A 118 33.95 -2.76 31.10
N GLY A 119 33.36 -1.66 31.58
CA GLY A 119 34.07 -0.40 31.81
C GLY A 119 34.88 -0.40 33.11
N THR A 120 36.21 -0.19 33.00
CA THR A 120 37.17 -0.10 34.07
C THR A 120 37.24 1.23 34.82
N SER A 121 36.36 2.18 34.55
CA SER A 121 36.32 3.46 35.24
C SER A 121 35.06 3.60 36.09
N ASP A 122 35.23 3.78 37.39
CA ASP A 122 34.15 4.03 38.38
C ASP A 122 33.31 5.29 38.11
N LEU A 123 33.70 6.08 37.10
CA LEU A 123 33.08 7.33 36.72
C LEU A 123 31.87 7.20 35.76
N CYS A 124 31.59 6.00 35.18
CA CYS A 124 30.56 5.79 34.19
C CYS A 124 29.47 4.78 34.60
N LYS A 125 29.25 4.58 35.91
CA LYS A 125 28.16 3.71 36.39
C LYS A 125 26.81 4.44 36.54
N GLU A 126 26.46 5.32 35.63
CA GLU A 126 25.07 5.77 35.58
C GLU A 126 24.15 4.59 35.24
N GLU A 127 23.12 4.37 36.06
CA GLU A 127 22.14 3.32 35.82
C GLU A 127 21.41 3.57 34.50
N LEU A 128 21.22 2.48 33.74
CA LEU A 128 20.40 2.55 32.53
C LEU A 128 18.96 2.83 32.93
N ASN A 129 18.37 3.88 32.36
CA ASN A 129 16.99 4.24 32.63
C ASN A 129 16.06 3.50 31.67
N SER A 130 15.39 2.47 32.16
CA SER A 130 14.45 1.66 31.39
C SER A 130 13.22 2.46 30.92
N ILE A 131 12.76 3.41 31.74
CA ILE A 131 11.61 4.27 31.43
C ILE A 131 11.95 5.16 30.21
N PHE A 132 13.13 5.80 30.24
CA PHE A 132 13.60 6.64 29.13
C PHE A 132 13.68 5.84 27.82
N LEU A 133 14.30 4.65 27.85
CA LEU A 133 14.44 3.82 26.65
C LEU A 133 13.09 3.33 26.11
N ARG A 134 12.17 2.98 27.00
CA ARG A 134 10.79 2.64 26.64
C ARG A 134 10.08 3.80 25.95
N GLU A 135 10.17 5.00 26.52
CA GLU A 135 9.57 6.20 25.93
C GLU A 135 10.13 6.53 24.55
N GLN A 136 11.47 6.39 24.38
CA GLN A 136 12.11 6.56 23.07
C GLN A 136 11.58 5.54 22.05
N MET A 137 11.49 4.26 22.42
CA MET A 137 10.96 3.22 21.53
C MET A 137 9.49 3.44 21.18
N ILE A 138 8.65 3.89 22.13
CA ILE A 138 7.26 4.25 21.90
C ILE A 138 7.18 5.45 20.94
N ALA A 139 8.00 6.48 21.16
CA ALA A 139 8.01 7.67 20.31
C ALA A 139 8.42 7.36 18.86
N ILE A 140 9.45 6.52 18.68
CA ILE A 140 9.89 6.03 17.36
C ILE A 140 8.76 5.25 16.67
N THR A 141 8.17 4.29 17.36
CA THR A 141 7.12 3.43 16.81
C THR A 141 5.87 4.22 16.42
N ASN A 142 5.41 5.11 17.31
CA ASN A 142 4.27 5.99 17.03
C ASN A 142 4.55 6.95 15.87
N GLY A 143 5.77 7.48 15.80
CA GLY A 143 6.18 8.34 14.70
C GLY A 143 6.19 7.61 13.36
N ILE A 144 6.69 6.37 13.30
CA ILE A 144 6.66 5.54 12.10
C ILE A 144 5.22 5.25 11.66
N VAL A 145 4.36 4.82 12.60
CA VAL A 145 2.93 4.58 12.30
C VAL A 145 2.24 5.86 11.84
N GLY A 146 2.49 6.98 12.50
CA GLY A 146 1.94 8.28 12.12
C GLY A 146 2.39 8.72 10.73
N TRP A 147 3.67 8.52 10.40
CA TRP A 147 4.21 8.85 9.08
C TRP A 147 3.63 7.94 7.98
N ILE A 148 3.55 6.62 8.21
CA ILE A 148 2.95 5.70 7.22
C ILE A 148 1.46 6.02 7.02
N ASN A 149 0.77 6.49 8.05
CA ASN A 149 -0.64 6.86 7.99
C ASN A 149 -0.88 8.30 7.50
N SER A 150 0.15 9.11 7.27
CA SER A 150 -0.02 10.47 6.77
C SER A 150 -0.33 10.49 5.26
N ASN A 151 -1.11 11.47 4.80
CA ASN A 151 -1.38 11.69 3.37
C ASN A 151 -0.13 12.08 2.60
N GLU A 152 0.70 12.92 3.21
CA GLU A 152 1.97 13.34 2.63
C GLU A 152 3.11 12.63 3.35
N LYS A 153 3.82 11.76 2.62
CA LYS A 153 5.03 11.10 3.12
C LYS A 153 6.20 12.08 3.04
N ASP A 154 6.35 12.91 4.08
CA ASP A 154 7.47 13.87 4.14
C ASP A 154 8.74 13.19 4.64
N SER A 155 9.81 13.32 3.85
CA SER A 155 11.16 12.85 4.23
C SER A 155 11.72 13.61 5.44
N ASN A 156 11.32 14.88 5.60
CA ASN A 156 11.77 15.70 6.74
C ASN A 156 11.21 15.22 8.08
N VAL A 157 10.18 14.40 8.08
CA VAL A 157 9.61 13.79 9.29
C VAL A 157 10.29 12.45 9.59
N ILE A 158 10.47 11.61 8.58
CA ILE A 158 10.93 10.24 8.79
C ILE A 158 12.43 10.15 9.13
N PHE A 159 13.30 10.96 8.50
CA PHE A 159 14.73 10.89 8.77
C PHE A 159 15.13 11.36 10.18
N PRO A 160 14.58 12.44 10.74
CA PRO A 160 14.78 12.77 12.16
C PRO A 160 14.28 11.68 13.11
N LEU A 161 13.19 11.00 12.77
CA LEU A 161 12.66 9.90 13.56
C LEU A 161 13.63 8.70 13.62
N ILE A 162 14.21 8.35 12.48
CA ILE A 162 15.26 7.30 12.42
C ILE A 162 16.50 7.73 13.23
N ARG A 163 16.83 9.01 13.26
CA ARG A 163 17.95 9.53 14.07
C ARG A 163 17.74 9.26 15.56
N LYS A 164 16.50 9.31 16.07
CA LYS A 164 16.21 8.97 17.48
C LYS A 164 16.61 7.54 17.85
N SER A 165 16.57 6.59 16.93
CA SER A 165 17.08 5.24 17.20
C SER A 165 18.60 5.24 17.41
N ASN A 166 19.35 6.10 16.71
CA ASN A 166 20.79 6.29 16.95
C ASN A 166 21.08 6.99 18.28
N GLU A 167 20.15 7.81 18.81
CA GLU A 167 20.28 8.41 20.13
C GLU A 167 20.27 7.34 21.24
N ILE A 168 19.54 6.22 21.04
CA ILE A 168 19.61 5.05 21.96
C ILE A 168 21.02 4.45 21.92
N ALA A 169 21.60 4.29 20.74
CA ALA A 169 22.97 3.77 20.61
C ALA A 169 24.02 4.70 21.27
N TYR A 170 23.84 6.02 21.09
CA TYR A 170 24.67 7.03 21.72
C TYR A 170 24.54 7.01 23.25
N TYR A 171 23.30 6.96 23.77
CA TYR A 171 23.00 6.82 25.19
C TYR A 171 23.71 5.61 25.82
N PHE A 172 23.80 4.50 25.11
CA PHE A 172 24.51 3.31 25.54
C PHE A 172 26.02 3.48 25.51
N ALA A 173 26.55 4.15 24.47
CA ALA A 173 27.98 4.42 24.36
C ALA A 173 28.48 5.28 25.52
N GLU A 174 27.75 6.32 25.92
CA GLU A 174 28.09 7.19 27.07
C GLU A 174 28.14 6.41 28.40
N ARG A 175 27.35 5.34 28.53
CA ARG A 175 27.23 4.53 29.75
C ARG A 175 28.08 3.27 29.76
N GLY A 176 29.00 3.16 28.80
CA GLY A 176 29.95 2.04 28.75
C GLY A 176 29.29 0.68 28.49
N VAL A 177 28.13 0.66 27.82
CA VAL A 177 27.50 -0.59 27.36
C VAL A 177 28.38 -1.26 26.31
N ASP A 178 28.31 -2.57 26.21
CA ASP A 178 29.11 -3.36 25.30
C ASP A 178 28.94 -2.87 23.83
N LYS A 179 30.06 -2.83 23.12
CA LYS A 179 30.13 -2.35 21.72
C LYS A 179 29.29 -3.22 20.78
N GLU A 180 29.10 -4.51 21.08
CA GLU A 180 28.27 -5.40 20.28
C GLU A 180 26.79 -5.01 20.34
N ALA A 181 26.28 -4.66 21.52
CA ALA A 181 24.92 -4.16 21.67
C ALA A 181 24.69 -2.86 20.90
N ILE A 182 25.64 -1.91 20.99
CA ILE A 182 25.60 -0.65 20.26
C ILE A 182 25.57 -0.90 18.75
N LYS A 183 26.45 -1.78 18.26
CA LYS A 183 26.54 -2.18 16.86
C LYS A 183 25.22 -2.84 16.38
N GLY A 184 24.66 -3.74 17.17
CA GLY A 184 23.40 -4.41 16.87
C GLY A 184 22.24 -3.42 16.72
N ILE A 185 22.14 -2.41 17.60
CA ILE A 185 21.14 -1.33 17.47
C ILE A 185 21.34 -0.53 16.19
N GLN A 186 22.60 -0.16 15.87
CA GLN A 186 22.91 0.61 14.66
C GLN A 186 22.62 -0.18 13.38
N GLU A 187 22.92 -1.48 13.34
CA GLU A 187 22.62 -2.35 12.19
C GLU A 187 21.11 -2.45 11.96
N ASN A 188 20.31 -2.68 13.00
CA ASN A 188 18.86 -2.74 12.88
C ASN A 188 18.24 -1.36 12.55
N THR A 189 18.80 -0.27 13.07
CA THR A 189 18.40 1.09 12.68
C THR A 189 18.67 1.34 11.20
N ASN A 190 19.80 0.90 10.66
CA ASN A 190 20.13 1.04 9.25
C ASN A 190 19.26 0.14 8.36
N ALA A 191 18.93 -1.08 8.81
CA ALA A 191 17.98 -1.95 8.13
C ALA A 191 16.58 -1.30 8.08
N MET A 192 16.09 -0.80 9.20
CA MET A 192 14.82 -0.06 9.28
C MET A 192 14.82 1.19 8.38
N ARG A 193 15.95 1.92 8.32
CA ARG A 193 16.12 3.07 7.40
C ARG A 193 15.92 2.65 5.94
N LYS A 194 16.48 1.52 5.50
CA LYS A 194 16.29 1.00 4.14
C LYS A 194 14.82 0.75 3.84
N GLN A 195 14.09 0.14 4.77
CA GLN A 195 12.68 -0.16 4.60
C GLN A 195 11.81 1.11 4.54
N LEU A 196 12.07 2.07 5.43
CA LEU A 196 11.36 3.35 5.44
C LEU A 196 11.65 4.18 4.18
N THR A 197 12.91 4.16 3.70
CA THR A 197 13.28 4.80 2.44
C THR A 197 12.60 4.11 1.26
N ARG A 198 12.48 2.78 1.28
CA ARG A 198 11.76 2.02 0.25
C ARG A 198 10.27 2.36 0.25
N ALA A 199 9.64 2.38 1.44
CA ALA A 199 8.23 2.81 1.58
C ALA A 199 8.03 4.24 1.04
N TYR A 200 8.94 5.16 1.36
CA TYR A 200 8.93 6.52 0.83
C TYR A 200 9.05 6.57 -0.69
N SER A 201 10.00 5.80 -1.25
CA SER A 201 10.20 5.73 -2.70
C SER A 201 8.97 5.19 -3.42
N ILE A 202 8.36 4.11 -2.91
CA ILE A 202 7.16 3.52 -3.49
C ILE A 202 5.98 4.49 -3.42
N SER A 203 5.75 5.15 -2.27
CA SER A 203 4.63 6.08 -2.12
C SER A 203 4.78 7.37 -2.94
N ARG A 204 5.99 7.75 -3.32
CA ARG A 204 6.24 8.96 -4.09
C ARG A 204 6.44 8.73 -5.59
N ASN A 205 6.98 7.58 -5.94
CA ASN A 205 7.18 7.18 -7.33
C ASN A 205 5.97 6.36 -7.79
N ASN A 206 4.77 7.01 -7.76
CA ASN A 206 3.59 6.44 -8.38
C ASN A 206 3.92 6.00 -9.79
N PHE A 207 3.21 5.00 -10.26
CA PHE A 207 3.33 4.42 -11.60
C PHE A 207 3.69 5.48 -12.65
N ILE A 208 4.68 5.19 -13.47
CA ILE A 208 5.24 6.15 -14.43
C ILE A 208 4.11 6.80 -15.23
N LYS A 209 3.97 8.13 -15.16
CA LYS A 209 2.89 8.88 -15.85
C LYS A 209 2.61 8.41 -17.30
N PRO A 210 3.63 8.09 -18.14
CA PRO A 210 3.42 7.50 -19.45
C PRO A 210 2.63 6.19 -19.47
N ALA A 211 2.75 5.33 -18.44
CA ALA A 211 2.04 4.06 -18.39
C ALA A 211 0.53 4.27 -18.12
N TYR A 212 0.16 5.25 -17.29
CA TYR A 212 -1.26 5.65 -17.17
C TYR A 212 -1.81 6.22 -18.47
N THR A 213 -1.01 7.02 -19.18
CA THR A 213 -1.42 7.52 -20.50
C THR A 213 -1.67 6.37 -21.48
N LEU A 214 -0.79 5.36 -21.45
CA LEU A 214 -0.98 4.15 -22.27
C LEU A 214 -2.25 3.38 -21.88
N LEU A 215 -2.49 3.16 -20.57
CA LEU A 215 -3.70 2.50 -20.07
C LEU A 215 -4.97 3.23 -20.52
N HIS A 216 -5.01 4.55 -20.34
CA HIS A 216 -6.15 5.37 -20.78
C HIS A 216 -6.35 5.32 -22.30
N SER A 217 -5.27 5.39 -23.08
CA SER A 217 -5.34 5.32 -24.53
C SER A 217 -5.88 3.96 -25.01
N ILE A 218 -5.38 2.86 -24.45
CA ILE A 218 -5.87 1.52 -24.78
C ILE A 218 -7.33 1.37 -24.37
N LEU A 219 -7.69 1.79 -23.16
CA LEU A 219 -9.07 1.74 -22.67
C LEU A 219 -10.00 2.52 -23.60
N PHE A 220 -9.61 3.74 -24.00
CA PHE A 220 -10.38 4.56 -24.92
C PHE A 220 -10.55 3.90 -26.29
N ILE A 221 -9.48 3.34 -26.87
CA ILE A 221 -9.52 2.62 -28.15
C ILE A 221 -10.45 1.41 -28.06
N VAL A 222 -10.29 0.58 -27.03
CA VAL A 222 -11.11 -0.62 -26.80
C VAL A 222 -12.59 -0.24 -26.68
N MET A 223 -12.92 0.77 -25.88
CA MET A 223 -14.30 1.21 -25.70
C MET A 223 -14.89 1.79 -27.00
N SER A 224 -14.11 2.57 -27.74
CA SER A 224 -14.54 3.11 -29.03
C SER A 224 -14.81 2.00 -30.05
N LEU A 225 -13.94 1.00 -30.13
CA LEU A 225 -14.13 -0.15 -31.01
C LEU A 225 -15.37 -0.97 -30.63
N LEU A 226 -15.62 -1.19 -29.34
CA LEU A 226 -16.83 -1.89 -28.88
C LEU A 226 -18.12 -1.18 -29.28
N LEU A 227 -18.11 0.18 -29.34
CA LEU A 227 -19.28 0.95 -29.72
C LEU A 227 -19.65 0.77 -31.21
N ILE A 228 -18.66 0.58 -32.10
CA ILE A 228 -18.85 0.47 -33.55
C ILE A 228 -18.84 -0.98 -34.08
N THR A 229 -18.62 -1.95 -33.22
CA THR A 229 -18.52 -3.38 -33.59
C THR A 229 -19.91 -3.99 -33.75
N LYS A 230 -20.11 -4.72 -34.84
CA LYS A 230 -21.30 -5.53 -35.07
C LYS A 230 -21.14 -6.94 -34.53
N PHE A 231 -22.16 -7.43 -33.91
CA PHE A 231 -22.27 -8.82 -33.44
C PHE A 231 -23.35 -9.56 -34.22
N LYS A 232 -23.18 -10.87 -34.37
CA LYS A 232 -24.11 -11.73 -35.14
C LYS A 232 -25.54 -11.76 -34.60
N SER A 233 -25.71 -11.51 -33.28
CA SER A 233 -27.02 -11.45 -32.65
C SER A 233 -27.06 -10.36 -31.57
N PRO A 234 -28.22 -9.73 -31.33
CA PRO A 234 -28.36 -8.71 -30.28
C PRO A 234 -28.01 -9.22 -28.87
N SER A 235 -28.32 -10.47 -28.55
CA SER A 235 -27.98 -11.08 -27.27
C SER A 235 -26.47 -11.27 -27.10
N ALA A 236 -25.75 -11.65 -28.15
CA ALA A 236 -24.29 -11.74 -28.14
C ALA A 236 -23.67 -10.34 -28.01
N ASP A 237 -24.24 -9.35 -28.65
CA ASP A 237 -23.78 -7.95 -28.54
C ASP A 237 -23.84 -7.44 -27.09
N TYR A 238 -24.98 -7.56 -26.42
CA TYR A 238 -25.12 -7.14 -25.01
C TYR A 238 -24.17 -7.90 -24.09
N LEU A 239 -24.06 -9.23 -24.24
CA LEU A 239 -23.25 -10.07 -23.37
C LEU A 239 -21.76 -9.80 -23.55
N VAL A 240 -21.26 -9.79 -24.78
CA VAL A 240 -19.83 -9.62 -25.06
C VAL A 240 -19.39 -8.19 -24.76
N THR A 241 -20.16 -7.19 -25.17
CA THR A 241 -19.85 -5.78 -24.90
C THR A 241 -19.80 -5.52 -23.39
N SER A 242 -20.79 -6.03 -22.61
CA SER A 242 -20.78 -5.86 -21.15
C SER A 242 -19.61 -6.57 -20.49
N ALA A 243 -19.31 -7.81 -20.90
CA ALA A 243 -18.23 -8.60 -20.32
C ALA A 243 -16.84 -7.97 -20.57
N ILE A 244 -16.59 -7.54 -21.81
CA ILE A 244 -15.30 -6.92 -22.17
C ILE A 244 -15.15 -5.57 -21.44
N THR A 245 -16.20 -4.72 -21.45
CA THR A 245 -16.17 -3.44 -20.73
C THR A 245 -15.94 -3.63 -19.24
N PHE A 246 -16.68 -4.54 -18.62
CA PHE A 246 -16.49 -4.86 -17.20
C PHE A 246 -15.05 -5.27 -16.91
N LEU A 247 -14.49 -6.18 -17.71
CA LEU A 247 -13.17 -6.72 -17.48
C LEU A 247 -12.07 -5.67 -17.63
N PHE A 248 -12.09 -4.83 -18.67
CA PHE A 248 -11.11 -3.75 -18.85
C PHE A 248 -11.23 -2.66 -17.78
N CYS A 249 -12.45 -2.26 -17.42
CA CYS A 249 -12.67 -1.31 -16.33
C CYS A 249 -12.22 -1.88 -14.98
N TYR A 250 -12.47 -3.15 -14.72
CA TYR A 250 -12.03 -3.83 -13.52
C TYR A 250 -10.50 -3.89 -13.43
N LEU A 251 -9.83 -4.30 -14.52
CA LEU A 251 -8.36 -4.34 -14.58
C LEU A 251 -7.75 -2.95 -14.39
N TYR A 252 -8.32 -1.93 -15.03
CA TYR A 252 -7.87 -0.55 -14.87
C TYR A 252 -7.96 -0.08 -13.42
N LEU A 253 -9.13 -0.29 -12.78
CA LEU A 253 -9.35 0.11 -11.39
C LEU A 253 -8.49 -0.70 -10.42
N LEU A 254 -8.25 -1.97 -10.72
CA LEU A 254 -7.38 -2.83 -9.91
C LEU A 254 -5.93 -2.36 -9.98
N ILE A 255 -5.40 -2.10 -11.18
CA ILE A 255 -4.05 -1.55 -11.36
C ILE A 255 -3.90 -0.23 -10.61
N SER A 256 -4.88 0.68 -10.78
CA SER A 256 -4.89 1.97 -10.09
C SER A 256 -4.96 1.85 -8.58
N GLY A 257 -5.68 0.84 -8.05
CA GLY A 257 -5.77 0.61 -6.61
C GLY A 257 -4.52 -0.05 -6.01
N LEU A 258 -3.74 -0.79 -6.82
CA LEU A 258 -2.50 -1.43 -6.37
C LEU A 258 -1.28 -0.52 -6.47
N ASP A 259 -1.37 0.57 -7.21
CA ASP A 259 -0.25 1.47 -7.51
C ASP A 259 0.25 2.26 -6.29
N ASP A 260 -0.65 2.64 -5.36
CA ASP A 260 -0.26 3.29 -4.10
C ASP A 260 -0.68 2.46 -2.88
N PRO A 261 0.15 1.48 -2.48
CA PRO A 261 -0.15 0.56 -1.39
C PRO A 261 -0.16 1.24 0.00
N PHE A 262 0.37 2.46 0.11
CA PHE A 262 0.43 3.23 1.37
C PHE A 262 -0.57 4.39 1.43
N ASP A 263 -1.41 4.59 0.42
CA ASP A 263 -2.51 5.58 0.47
C ASP A 263 -3.71 5.01 1.23
N ILE A 264 -3.77 5.31 2.54
CA ILE A 264 -4.82 4.82 3.44
C ILE A 264 -6.16 5.54 3.19
N PHE A 265 -6.15 6.72 2.59
CA PHE A 265 -7.33 7.57 2.45
C PHE A 265 -8.05 7.36 1.12
N ASN A 266 -7.30 7.18 0.03
CA ASN A 266 -7.84 7.06 -1.32
C ASN A 266 -7.60 5.66 -1.93
N GLY A 267 -6.71 4.87 -1.33
CA GLY A 267 -6.34 3.55 -1.83
C GLY A 267 -7.39 2.49 -1.52
N ASP A 268 -7.76 1.76 -2.55
CA ASP A 268 -8.69 0.64 -2.44
C ASP A 268 -7.99 -0.65 -1.90
N THR A 269 -6.66 -0.69 -1.93
CA THR A 269 -5.83 -1.78 -1.41
C THR A 269 -4.67 -1.21 -0.60
N ASN A 270 -4.66 -1.48 0.72
CA ASN A 270 -3.65 -0.92 1.62
C ASN A 270 -2.80 -2.01 2.26
N VAL A 271 -1.54 -1.71 2.47
CA VAL A 271 -0.61 -2.55 3.24
C VAL A 271 -1.07 -2.66 4.69
N ASP A 272 -1.02 -3.88 5.25
CA ASP A 272 -1.43 -4.14 6.62
C ASP A 272 -0.34 -3.75 7.64
N LEU A 273 -0.62 -2.75 8.47
CA LEU A 273 0.29 -2.28 9.53
C LEU A 273 0.22 -3.08 10.84
N LYS A 274 -0.58 -4.15 10.89
CA LYS A 274 -0.71 -4.99 12.09
C LYS A 274 0.61 -5.47 12.70
N PRO A 275 1.67 -5.80 11.93
CA PRO A 275 2.94 -6.19 12.55
C PRO A 275 3.51 -5.09 13.45
N ILE A 276 3.48 -3.83 13.01
CA ILE A 276 3.96 -2.69 13.80
C ILE A 276 3.03 -2.40 14.98
N ASP A 277 1.71 -2.47 14.77
CA ASP A 277 0.72 -2.29 15.84
C ASP A 277 0.86 -3.36 16.93
N ARG A 278 1.13 -4.62 16.57
CA ARG A 278 1.37 -5.70 17.53
C ARG A 278 2.65 -5.46 18.33
N PHE A 279 3.72 -5.02 17.67
CA PHE A 279 4.95 -4.63 18.38
C PHE A 279 4.66 -3.51 19.36
N ARG A 280 3.95 -2.46 18.95
CA ARG A 280 3.57 -1.34 19.82
C ARG A 280 2.77 -1.80 21.04
N GLN A 281 1.84 -2.72 20.88
CA GLN A 281 1.07 -3.28 22.00
C GLN A 281 1.97 -4.02 22.99
N ARG A 282 2.90 -4.88 22.50
CA ARG A 282 3.87 -5.57 23.37
C ARG A 282 4.79 -4.58 24.08
N LEU A 283 5.22 -3.52 23.39
CA LEU A 283 6.05 -2.49 23.99
C LEU A 283 5.33 -1.75 25.14
N LEU A 284 4.00 -1.61 25.06
CA LEU A 284 3.20 -1.00 26.12
C LEU A 284 2.94 -1.94 27.30
N SER A 285 2.80 -3.26 27.06
CA SER A 285 2.52 -4.26 28.08
C SER A 285 3.79 -4.73 28.79
N ASP A 286 4.84 -5.07 28.03
CA ASP A 286 6.02 -5.80 28.50
C ASP A 286 7.33 -5.17 27.99
N PHE A 287 7.73 -4.08 28.60
CA PHE A 287 9.07 -3.55 28.37
C PHE A 287 9.97 -3.93 29.54
N LEU A 288 10.90 -4.86 29.35
CA LEU A 288 11.87 -5.31 30.35
C LEU A 288 11.26 -6.04 31.58
N VAL A 289 10.21 -6.84 31.42
CA VAL A 289 9.78 -7.83 32.43
C VAL A 289 10.58 -9.10 32.28
#